data_e6011386885bc7eef2da29db0550061d
#
_entry.id   e6011386885bc7eef2da29db0550061d
#
_cell.length_a   1.000
_cell.length_b   1.000
_cell.length_c   1.000
_cell.angle_alpha   90.00
_cell.angle_beta   90.00
_cell.angle_gamma   90.00
#
_symmetry.space_group_name_H-M   'P 1'
#
loop_
_entity.id
_entity.type
_entity.pdbx_description
1 polymer ?
#
loop_
_entity_poly.entity_id
_entity_poly.type
_entity_poly.pdbx_seq_one_letter_code
_entity_poly.pdbx_strand_id
1 'polypeptide(L)'
;MKVVVASEHPRVRAWVGMALGPAWSVIDASNGLQARRLVATEHPDLVICDETMQTYGAFGLARDLTVMEERPKILVLLERPQDDWLAKWSGADRWLVRPVDPFALATAARELASMQPKEAHA
;
A
#
# COMPACT_ATOMS: atom_id res chain seq x y z
N MET A 1 13.31 2.23 -6.49
CA MET A 1 12.22 2.51 -5.54
C MET A 1 11.90 1.26 -4.75
N LYS A 2 11.50 1.42 -3.51
CA LYS A 2 11.26 0.31 -2.59
C LYS A 2 9.80 0.30 -2.17
N VAL A 3 9.14 -0.86 -2.22
CA VAL A 3 7.75 -1.02 -1.84
C VAL A 3 7.56 -2.23 -0.94
N VAL A 4 6.73 -2.05 0.11
CA VAL A 4 6.24 -3.15 0.93
C VAL A 4 4.88 -3.55 0.40
N VAL A 5 4.71 -4.82 0.06
CA VAL A 5 3.43 -5.36 -0.41
C VAL A 5 2.87 -6.27 0.67
N ALA A 6 1.78 -5.83 1.29
CA ALA A 6 1.16 -6.52 2.43
C ALA A 6 -0.13 -7.21 2.02
N SER A 7 -0.16 -8.52 2.12
CA SER A 7 -1.34 -9.35 1.91
C SER A 7 -1.11 -10.71 2.56
N GLU A 8 -2.17 -11.30 3.09
CA GLU A 8 -2.13 -12.66 3.61
C GLU A 8 -2.08 -13.70 2.48
N HIS A 9 -2.36 -13.30 1.26
CA HIS A 9 -2.44 -14.18 0.10
C HIS A 9 -1.18 -14.09 -0.76
N PRO A 10 -0.35 -15.14 -0.81
CA PRO A 10 0.88 -15.12 -1.60
C PRO A 10 0.64 -14.80 -3.08
N ARG A 11 -0.50 -15.23 -3.63
CA ARG A 11 -0.83 -14.94 -5.03
C ARG A 11 -1.03 -13.46 -5.28
N VAL A 12 -1.63 -12.76 -4.32
CA VAL A 12 -1.82 -11.30 -4.43
C VAL A 12 -0.46 -10.62 -4.41
N ARG A 13 0.41 -11.01 -3.48
CA ARG A 13 1.75 -10.42 -3.40
C ARG A 13 2.54 -10.63 -4.69
N ALA A 14 2.51 -11.85 -5.21
CA ALA A 14 3.19 -12.18 -6.47
C ALA A 14 2.65 -11.37 -7.64
N TRP A 15 1.33 -11.26 -7.73
CA TRP A 15 0.68 -10.52 -8.81
C TRP A 15 1.04 -9.03 -8.74
N VAL A 16 0.99 -8.45 -7.57
CA VAL A 16 1.36 -7.04 -7.38
C VAL A 16 2.81 -6.80 -7.79
N GLY A 17 3.72 -7.68 -7.36
CA GLY A 17 5.13 -7.56 -7.72
C GLY A 17 5.35 -7.61 -9.22
N MET A 18 4.66 -8.52 -9.91
CA MET A 18 4.74 -8.61 -11.37
C MET A 18 4.19 -7.36 -12.05
N ALA A 19 3.06 -6.85 -11.56
CA ALA A 19 2.43 -5.65 -12.14
C ALA A 19 3.31 -4.41 -11.99
N LEU A 20 4.02 -4.29 -10.87
CA LEU A 20 4.91 -3.15 -10.61
C LEU A 20 6.12 -3.11 -11.54
N GLY A 21 6.66 -4.27 -11.86
CA GLY A 21 7.79 -4.38 -12.77
C GLY A 21 9.15 -4.17 -12.10
N PRO A 22 10.24 -4.20 -12.89
CA PRO A 22 11.61 -4.28 -12.37
C PRO A 22 12.15 -2.99 -11.75
N ALA A 23 11.46 -1.87 -11.92
CA ALA A 23 11.89 -0.60 -11.31
C ALA A 23 11.71 -0.61 -9.78
N TRP A 24 10.97 -1.57 -9.26
CA TRP A 24 10.64 -1.65 -7.84
C TRP A 24 11.39 -2.78 -7.16
N SER A 25 11.97 -2.47 -6.00
CA SER A 25 12.45 -3.49 -5.06
C SER A 25 11.28 -3.84 -4.15
N VAL A 26 10.76 -5.05 -4.28
CA VAL A 26 9.54 -5.48 -3.59
C VAL A 26 9.89 -6.27 -2.33
N ILE A 27 9.30 -5.87 -1.21
CA ILE A 27 9.43 -6.56 0.06
C ILE A 27 8.05 -7.07 0.44
N ASP A 28 7.92 -8.39 0.57
CA ASP A 28 6.65 -9.02 0.92
C ASP A 28 6.39 -8.96 2.42
N ALA A 29 5.15 -8.67 2.78
CA ALA A 29 4.65 -8.79 4.14
C ALA A 29 3.40 -9.67 4.13
N SER A 30 3.33 -10.65 5.00
CA SER A 30 2.22 -11.59 5.03
C SER A 30 1.03 -11.10 5.84
N ASN A 31 1.19 -10.01 6.58
CA ASN A 31 0.11 -9.37 7.33
C ASN A 31 0.48 -7.93 7.65
N GLY A 32 -0.49 -7.19 8.22
CA GLY A 32 -0.28 -5.78 8.52
C GLY A 32 0.76 -5.51 9.60
N LEU A 33 0.88 -6.40 10.58
CA LEU A 33 1.86 -6.22 11.66
C LEU A 33 3.28 -6.35 11.12
N GLN A 34 3.52 -7.34 10.26
CA GLN A 34 4.82 -7.49 9.60
C GLN A 34 5.12 -6.28 8.70
N ALA A 35 4.11 -5.80 7.99
CA ALA A 35 4.27 -4.61 7.14
C ALA A 35 4.70 -3.40 7.97
N ARG A 36 4.07 -3.18 9.10
CA ARG A 36 4.42 -2.07 9.99
C ARG A 36 5.87 -2.15 10.44
N ARG A 37 6.32 -3.35 10.80
CA ARG A 37 7.72 -3.56 11.21
C ARG A 37 8.69 -3.29 10.06
N LEU A 38 8.34 -3.73 8.86
CA LEU A 38 9.18 -3.52 7.68
C LEU A 38 9.26 -2.05 7.30
N VAL A 39 8.18 -1.30 7.46
CA VAL A 39 8.23 0.15 7.24
C VAL A 39 9.25 0.80 8.15
N ALA A 40 9.27 0.41 9.42
CA ALA A 40 10.20 0.99 10.39
C ALA A 40 11.67 0.67 10.09
N THR A 41 11.95 -0.51 9.52
CA THR A 41 13.33 -0.95 9.28
C THR A 41 13.81 -0.69 7.85
N GLU A 42 12.93 -0.77 6.87
CA GLU A 42 13.30 -0.70 5.45
C GLU A 42 13.08 0.67 4.81
N HIS A 43 12.29 1.53 5.45
CA HIS A 43 11.97 2.88 4.96
C HIS A 43 11.51 2.87 3.50
N PRO A 44 10.44 2.13 3.16
CA PRO A 44 9.99 2.06 1.77
C PRO A 44 9.40 3.38 1.30
N ASP A 45 9.38 3.56 -0.01
CA ASP A 45 8.72 4.71 -0.63
C ASP A 45 7.21 4.55 -0.64
N LEU A 46 6.74 3.31 -0.70
CA LEU A 46 5.33 2.98 -0.87
C LEU A 46 4.97 1.72 -0.10
N VAL A 47 3.77 1.70 0.45
CA VAL A 47 3.15 0.48 0.99
C VAL A 47 1.89 0.22 0.19
N ILE A 48 1.76 -0.98 -0.34
CA ILE A 48 0.53 -1.45 -0.99
C ILE A 48 -0.07 -2.49 -0.07
N CYS A 49 -1.26 -2.24 0.44
CA CYS A 49 -1.90 -3.13 1.39
C CYS A 49 -3.27 -3.59 0.91
N ASP A 50 -3.53 -4.88 1.13
CA ASP A 50 -4.74 -5.57 0.75
C ASP A 50 -5.78 -5.41 1.86
N GLU A 51 -6.96 -4.93 1.50
CA GLU A 51 -8.05 -4.73 2.47
C GLU A 51 -8.38 -6.01 3.25
N THR A 52 -8.24 -7.17 2.62
CA THR A 52 -8.73 -8.42 3.19
C THR A 52 -7.84 -9.05 4.26
N MET A 53 -6.83 -8.36 4.75
CA MET A 53 -6.02 -8.85 5.86
C MET A 53 -6.85 -8.91 7.15
N GLN A 54 -6.81 -10.05 7.84
CA GLN A 54 -7.69 -10.30 9.00
C GLN A 54 -7.11 -9.78 10.31
N THR A 55 -5.83 -9.99 10.54
CA THR A 55 -5.22 -9.74 11.87
C THR A 55 -4.75 -8.32 11.98
N TYR A 56 -4.68 -7.49 11.26
CA TYR A 56 -4.27 -6.09 11.29
C TYR A 56 -4.57 -5.55 9.89
N GLY A 57 -5.78 -5.05 9.76
CA GLY A 57 -6.32 -4.71 8.45
C GLY A 57 -5.62 -3.51 7.81
N ALA A 58 -5.86 -3.35 6.52
CA ALA A 58 -5.23 -2.28 5.74
C ALA A 58 -5.56 -0.90 6.29
N PHE A 59 -6.77 -0.69 6.78
CA PHE A 59 -7.17 0.64 7.28
C PHE A 59 -6.50 0.96 8.62
N GLY A 60 -6.38 -0.03 9.51
CA GLY A 60 -5.64 0.17 10.76
C GLY A 60 -4.16 0.42 10.50
N LEU A 61 -3.58 -0.35 9.59
CA LEU A 61 -2.20 -0.14 9.17
C LEU A 61 -2.00 1.27 8.61
N ALA A 62 -2.88 1.69 7.70
CA ALA A 62 -2.78 3.02 7.11
C ALA A 62 -2.83 4.12 8.18
N ARG A 63 -3.77 4.01 9.11
CA ARG A 63 -3.87 4.97 10.22
C ARG A 63 -2.58 5.06 11.01
N ASP A 64 -2.01 3.92 11.36
CA ASP A 64 -0.77 3.90 12.13
C ASP A 64 0.42 4.46 11.35
N LEU A 65 0.47 4.21 10.04
CA LEU A 65 1.54 4.73 9.21
C LEU A 65 1.45 6.25 9.04
N THR A 66 0.25 6.82 9.02
CA THR A 66 0.09 8.26 8.80
C THR A 66 0.69 9.13 9.91
N VAL A 67 0.86 8.57 11.11
CA VAL A 67 1.44 9.32 12.23
C VAL A 67 2.94 9.13 12.35
N MET A 68 3.54 8.33 11.49
CA MET A 68 5.00 8.17 11.48
C MET A 68 5.67 9.38 10.88
N GLU A 69 6.84 9.74 11.42
CA GLU A 69 7.58 10.94 11.00
C GLU A 69 7.98 10.88 9.54
N GLU A 70 8.50 9.74 9.10
CA GLU A 70 8.89 9.51 7.71
C GLU A 70 7.96 8.50 7.08
N ARG A 71 6.69 8.87 6.96
CA ARG A 71 5.69 7.94 6.47
C ARG A 71 5.85 7.65 4.98
N PRO A 72 5.67 6.39 4.57
CA PRO A 72 5.60 6.07 3.15
C PRO A 72 4.27 6.54 2.55
N LYS A 73 4.18 6.56 1.23
CA LYS A 73 2.88 6.66 0.57
C LYS A 73 2.12 5.37 0.77
N ILE A 74 0.79 5.44 0.77
CA ILE A 74 -0.07 4.29 1.08
C ILE A 74 -1.10 4.11 -0.01
N LEU A 75 -1.10 2.92 -0.62
CA LEU A 75 -2.06 2.51 -1.63
C LEU A 75 -2.81 1.29 -1.11
N VAL A 76 -4.15 1.38 -1.04
CA VAL A 76 -4.98 0.28 -0.56
C VAL A 76 -5.69 -0.39 -1.72
N LEU A 77 -5.69 -1.72 -1.74
CA LEU A 77 -6.46 -2.51 -2.70
C LEU A 77 -7.77 -2.90 -2.03
N LEU A 78 -8.85 -2.28 -2.48
CA LEU A 78 -10.17 -2.47 -1.90
C LEU A 78 -10.85 -3.70 -2.49
N GLU A 79 -11.57 -4.41 -1.64
CA GLU A 79 -12.42 -5.54 -2.06
C GLU A 79 -13.69 -5.04 -2.75
N ARG A 80 -14.25 -3.93 -2.26
CA ARG A 80 -15.53 -3.40 -2.74
C ARG A 80 -15.48 -1.87 -2.88
N PRO A 81 -16.16 -1.31 -3.89
CA PRO A 81 -16.19 0.15 -4.05
C PRO A 81 -16.79 0.87 -2.84
N GLN A 82 -17.73 0.21 -2.13
CA GLN A 82 -18.39 0.79 -0.96
C GLN A 82 -17.43 1.12 0.18
N ASP A 83 -16.24 0.55 0.17
CA ASP A 83 -15.26 0.76 1.24
C ASP A 83 -14.35 1.96 1.00
N ASP A 84 -14.61 2.75 -0.04
CA ASP A 84 -13.79 3.91 -0.37
C ASP A 84 -13.74 4.94 0.77
N TRP A 85 -14.82 5.12 1.51
CA TRP A 85 -14.86 6.04 2.62
C TRP A 85 -13.94 5.59 3.76
N LEU A 86 -13.78 4.27 3.94
CA LEU A 86 -12.84 3.74 4.92
C LEU A 86 -11.40 4.02 4.52
N ALA A 87 -11.09 3.86 3.23
CA ALA A 87 -9.76 4.18 2.71
C ALA A 87 -9.43 5.65 2.93
N LYS A 88 -10.37 6.53 2.61
CA LYS A 88 -10.20 7.96 2.82
C LYS A 88 -10.02 8.28 4.30
N TRP A 89 -10.86 7.72 5.16
CA TRP A 89 -10.79 7.93 6.60
C TRP A 89 -9.47 7.46 7.18
N SER A 90 -8.91 6.37 6.65
CA SER A 90 -7.67 5.79 7.17
C SER A 90 -6.43 6.65 6.87
N GLY A 91 -6.55 7.61 5.98
CA GLY A 91 -5.42 8.43 5.55
C GLY A 91 -4.62 7.83 4.40
N ALA A 92 -5.15 6.79 3.75
CA ALA A 92 -4.51 6.25 2.55
C ALA A 92 -4.42 7.34 1.48
N ASP A 93 -3.31 7.33 0.73
CA ASP A 93 -3.08 8.34 -0.30
C ASP A 93 -3.86 8.04 -1.58
N ARG A 94 -4.11 6.77 -1.84
CA ARG A 94 -4.88 6.32 -2.98
C ARG A 94 -5.42 4.91 -2.73
N TRP A 95 -6.45 4.53 -3.46
CA TRP A 95 -6.99 3.17 -3.42
C TRP A 95 -7.50 2.75 -4.79
N LEU A 96 -7.46 1.45 -5.05
CA LEU A 96 -7.96 0.85 -6.28
C LEU A 96 -8.87 -0.30 -5.90
N VAL A 97 -9.98 -0.46 -6.61
CA VAL A 97 -10.97 -1.50 -6.32
C VAL A 97 -10.70 -2.72 -7.18
N ARG A 98 -10.78 -3.89 -6.59
CA ARG A 98 -10.62 -5.16 -7.32
C ARG A 98 -11.80 -5.43 -8.25
N PRO A 99 -11.56 -6.09 -9.38
CA PRO A 99 -10.26 -6.54 -9.90
C PRO A 99 -9.43 -5.36 -10.41
N VAL A 100 -8.16 -5.33 -10.04
CA VAL A 100 -7.29 -4.19 -10.34
C VAL A 100 -6.58 -4.41 -11.68
N ASP A 101 -6.66 -3.43 -12.55
CA ASP A 101 -5.92 -3.43 -13.79
C ASP A 101 -4.42 -3.25 -13.48
N PRO A 102 -3.54 -4.13 -13.99
CA PRO A 102 -2.11 -4.02 -13.71
C PRO A 102 -1.48 -2.70 -14.16
N PHE A 103 -1.97 -2.12 -15.27
CA PHE A 103 -1.46 -0.82 -15.71
C PHE A 103 -1.90 0.30 -14.78
N ALA A 104 -3.13 0.23 -14.27
CA ALA A 104 -3.61 1.20 -13.30
C ALA A 104 -2.80 1.12 -11.99
N LEU A 105 -2.47 -0.09 -11.55
CA LEU A 105 -1.64 -0.28 -10.35
C LEU A 105 -0.25 0.30 -10.55
N ALA A 106 0.40 -0.03 -11.65
CA ALA A 106 1.76 0.45 -11.93
C ALA A 106 1.78 1.98 -12.03
N THR A 107 0.78 2.57 -12.66
CA THR A 107 0.67 4.03 -12.81
C THR A 107 0.46 4.70 -11.45
N ALA A 108 -0.47 4.19 -10.65
CA ALA A 108 -0.73 4.73 -9.32
C ALA A 108 0.51 4.67 -8.43
N ALA A 109 1.22 3.55 -8.45
CA ALA A 109 2.43 3.38 -7.66
C ALA A 109 3.50 4.39 -8.06
N ARG A 110 3.71 4.56 -9.36
CA ARG A 110 4.71 5.49 -9.88
C ARG A 110 4.36 6.94 -9.52
N GLU A 111 3.09 7.30 -9.67
CA GLU A 111 2.64 8.64 -9.34
C GLU A 111 2.79 8.95 -7.85
N LEU A 112 2.43 8.00 -6.98
CA LEU A 112 2.58 8.16 -5.55
C LEU A 112 4.05 8.32 -5.16
N ALA A 113 4.92 7.50 -5.72
CA ALA A 113 6.35 7.55 -5.39
C ALA A 113 6.99 8.87 -5.81
N SER A 114 6.45 9.53 -6.83
CA SER A 114 6.99 10.80 -7.31
C SER A 114 6.46 12.01 -6.55
N MET A 115 5.45 11.85 -5.70
CA MET A 115 4.87 12.96 -4.92
C MET A 115 5.80 13.37 -3.79
N GLN A 116 5.90 14.68 -3.57
CA GLN A 116 6.60 15.20 -2.41
C GLN A 116 5.75 14.97 -1.15
N PRO A 117 6.38 14.78 0.02
CA PRO A 117 5.62 14.56 1.25
C PRO A 117 4.57 15.64 1.54
N LYS A 118 4.89 16.90 1.27
CA LYS A 118 3.96 18.01 1.47
C LYS A 118 2.74 17.92 0.55
N GLU A 119 2.89 17.33 -0.63
CA GLU A 119 1.79 17.14 -1.58
C GLU A 119 0.84 16.05 -1.11
N ALA A 120 1.38 15.02 -0.49
CA ALA A 120 0.56 13.94 0.06
C ALA A 120 -0.34 14.43 1.19
N HIS A 121 0.04 15.50 1.88
CA HIS A 121 -0.72 16.07 3.00
C HIS A 121 -1.59 17.26 2.59
N ALA A 122 -1.45 17.70 1.39
CA ALA A 122 -2.27 18.78 0.89
C ALA A 122 -3.66 18.26 0.51
#